data_69be076a5ca6a46edc2705a036a31cd4
#
_entry.id   69be076a5ca6a46edc2705a036a31cd4
#
_cell.length_a   1.000
_cell.length_b   1.000
_cell.length_c   1.000
_cell.angle_alpha   90.00
_cell.angle_beta   90.00
_cell.angle_gamma   90.00
#
_symmetry.space_group_name_H-M   'P 1'
#
loop_
_entity.id
_entity.type
_entity.pdbx_description
1 polymer ?
#
loop_
_entity_poly.entity_id
_entity_poly.type
_entity_poly.pdbx_seq_one_letter_code
_entity_poly.pdbx_strand_id
1 'polypeptide(L)'
;LIRLTSPRPNQTVKSPIIITGEARGNWFFEASFPVSITNWDGLIIGEGIATAQGDWMTEDFVPFTATLNFNSTSTATVYSRKATLILKKDNPSGLPEHDDALEIPVVIE
;
A
#
# COMPACT_ATOMS: atom_id res chain seq x y z
N LEU A 1 -10.58 1.33 9.24
CA LEU A 1 -9.79 2.56 9.31
C LEU A 1 -9.17 2.95 7.97
N ILE A 2 -9.05 1.99 7.08
CA ILE A 2 -8.58 2.22 5.72
C ILE A 2 -9.41 1.39 4.75
N ARG A 3 -9.79 2.00 3.62
CA ARG A 3 -10.57 1.34 2.56
C ARG A 3 -9.82 1.50 1.24
N LEU A 4 -9.64 0.39 0.54
CA LEU A 4 -8.96 0.42 -0.76
C LEU A 4 -10.01 0.44 -1.87
N THR A 5 -9.87 1.38 -2.80
CA THR A 5 -10.73 1.46 -3.99
C THR A 5 -10.10 0.68 -5.13
N SER A 6 -8.80 0.87 -5.38
CA SER A 6 -8.06 0.18 -6.44
C SER A 6 -6.59 0.02 -6.04
N PRO A 7 -5.95 -1.11 -6.34
CA PRO A 7 -6.51 -2.30 -6.96
C PRO A 7 -7.43 -3.09 -6.03
N ARG A 8 -8.24 -3.98 -6.59
CA ARG A 8 -9.10 -4.88 -5.81
C ARG A 8 -8.35 -6.18 -5.49
N PRO A 9 -8.76 -6.92 -4.45
CA PRO A 9 -8.12 -8.19 -4.13
C PRO A 9 -8.09 -9.15 -5.33
N ASN A 10 -6.94 -9.79 -5.53
CA ASN A 10 -6.68 -10.72 -6.62
C ASN A 10 -6.69 -10.11 -8.02
N GLN A 11 -6.72 -8.78 -8.12
CA GLN A 11 -6.62 -8.09 -9.40
C GLN A 11 -5.21 -8.25 -9.97
N THR A 12 -5.11 -8.41 -11.29
CA THR A 12 -3.83 -8.40 -11.99
C THR A 12 -3.32 -6.97 -12.11
N VAL A 13 -2.07 -6.74 -11.71
CA VAL A 13 -1.45 -5.42 -11.69
C VAL A 13 -0.14 -5.42 -12.46
N LYS A 14 0.23 -4.26 -12.97
CA LYS A 14 1.55 -4.03 -13.60
C LYS A 14 2.13 -2.72 -13.11
N SER A 15 3.44 -2.58 -13.21
CA SER A 15 4.13 -1.35 -12.80
C SER A 15 3.98 -0.27 -13.89
N PRO A 16 3.68 0.99 -13.50
CA PRO A 16 3.36 1.42 -12.14
C PRO A 16 1.93 1.09 -11.75
N ILE A 17 1.72 0.82 -10.47
CA ILE A 17 0.37 0.63 -9.91
C ILE A 17 -0.12 1.97 -9.39
N ILE A 18 -1.33 2.37 -9.75
CA ILE A 18 -1.99 3.52 -9.15
C ILE A 18 -2.91 3.00 -8.05
N ILE A 19 -2.64 3.40 -6.82
CA ILE A 19 -3.37 2.95 -5.64
C ILE A 19 -4.24 4.08 -5.16
N THR A 20 -5.53 3.83 -4.99
CA THR A 20 -6.47 4.82 -4.49
C THR A 20 -7.36 4.22 -3.42
N GLY A 21 -7.80 5.08 -2.52
CA GLY A 21 -8.68 4.68 -1.43
C GLY A 21 -8.92 5.83 -0.49
N GLU A 22 -9.33 5.51 0.72
CA GLU A 22 -9.51 6.49 1.78
C GLU A 22 -9.12 5.89 3.12
N ALA A 23 -8.57 6.72 4.00
CA ALA A 23 -8.17 6.31 5.34
C ALA A 23 -8.51 7.42 6.33
N ARG A 24 -8.67 7.04 7.59
CA ARG A 24 -8.88 8.00 8.66
C ARG A 24 -7.57 8.66 9.02
N GLY A 25 -7.64 9.90 9.51
CA GLY A 25 -6.48 10.77 9.72
C GLY A 25 -5.34 10.15 10.50
N ASN A 26 -5.60 9.28 11.48
CA ASN A 26 -4.54 8.64 12.26
C ASN A 26 -3.75 7.58 11.49
N TRP A 27 -4.18 7.21 10.27
CA TRP A 27 -3.40 6.36 9.37
C TRP A 27 -2.24 7.13 8.74
N PHE A 28 -2.42 8.45 8.59
CA PHE A 28 -1.42 9.35 8.01
C PHE A 28 -0.51 9.94 9.09
N PHE A 29 0.71 10.25 8.69
CA PHE A 29 1.57 11.17 9.41
C PHE A 29 2.14 12.16 8.40
N GLU A 30 1.98 13.46 8.65
CA GLU A 30 2.36 14.51 7.72
C GLU A 30 1.77 14.28 6.32
N ALA A 31 0.48 13.94 6.29
CA ALA A 31 -0.31 13.73 5.07
C ALA A 31 0.09 12.51 4.24
N SER A 32 0.88 11.57 4.80
CA SER A 32 1.35 10.42 4.03
C SER A 32 1.43 9.14 4.87
N PHE A 33 1.55 8.01 4.19
CA PHE A 33 1.91 6.73 4.79
C PHE A 33 2.61 5.84 3.75
N PRO A 34 3.46 4.90 4.20
CA PRO A 34 4.21 4.06 3.26
C PRO A 34 3.35 2.96 2.64
N VAL A 35 3.65 2.65 1.38
CA VAL A 35 3.08 1.50 0.68
C VAL A 35 4.22 0.66 0.11
N SER A 36 4.00 -0.65 0.02
CA SER A 36 4.97 -1.56 -0.56
C SER A 36 4.27 -2.72 -1.24
N ILE A 37 5.01 -3.44 -2.08
CA ILE A 37 4.55 -4.68 -2.67
C ILE A 37 5.62 -5.74 -2.46
N THR A 38 5.20 -6.91 -1.98
CA THR A 38 6.08 -8.05 -1.81
C THR A 38 5.72 -9.13 -2.83
N ASN A 39 6.70 -9.96 -3.19
CA ASN A 39 6.43 -11.12 -4.03
C ASN A 39 5.88 -12.28 -3.17
N TRP A 40 5.68 -13.45 -3.81
CA TRP A 40 5.16 -14.64 -3.14
C TRP A 40 6.03 -15.10 -1.98
N ASP A 41 7.32 -14.77 -1.99
CA ASP A 41 8.29 -15.17 -0.97
C ASP A 41 8.49 -14.10 0.11
N GLY A 42 7.65 -13.07 0.10
CA GLY A 42 7.71 -11.99 1.09
C GLY A 42 8.80 -10.95 0.86
N LEU A 43 9.49 -11.01 -0.28
CA LEU A 43 10.53 -10.05 -0.61
C LEU A 43 9.90 -8.76 -1.16
N ILE A 44 10.33 -7.62 -0.63
CA ILE A 44 9.85 -6.32 -1.10
C ILE A 44 10.41 -6.07 -2.50
N ILE A 45 9.53 -5.89 -3.48
CA ILE A 45 9.90 -5.63 -4.87
C ILE A 45 9.57 -4.22 -5.33
N GLY A 46 8.92 -3.43 -4.48
CA GLY A 46 8.62 -2.04 -4.76
C GLY A 46 8.14 -1.31 -3.52
N GLU A 47 8.41 0.00 -3.46
CA GLU A 47 8.00 0.85 -2.35
C GLU A 47 7.54 2.21 -2.89
N GLY A 48 6.65 2.85 -2.16
CA GLY A 48 6.15 4.17 -2.50
C GLY A 48 5.50 4.84 -1.30
N ILE A 49 4.92 6.00 -1.56
CA ILE A 49 4.27 6.82 -0.53
C ILE A 49 2.87 7.15 -1.00
N ALA A 50 1.88 6.88 -0.15
CA ALA A 50 0.51 7.35 -0.35
C ALA A 50 0.38 8.74 0.25
N THR A 51 -0.29 9.63 -0.48
CA THR A 51 -0.45 11.02 -0.06
C THR A 51 -1.93 11.36 0.05
N ALA A 52 -2.30 12.02 1.15
CA ALA A 52 -3.67 12.48 1.38
C ALA A 52 -4.07 13.53 0.33
N GLN A 53 -5.30 13.43 -0.14
CA GLN A 53 -5.89 14.36 -1.10
C GLN A 53 -6.81 15.32 -0.35
N GLY A 54 -6.23 16.19 0.48
CA GLY A 54 -6.98 17.15 1.27
C GLY A 54 -6.53 17.18 2.72
N ASP A 55 -7.40 17.70 3.60
CA ASP A 55 -7.10 17.82 5.02
C ASP A 55 -7.09 16.43 5.68
N TRP A 56 -5.91 15.99 6.09
CA TRP A 56 -5.71 14.70 6.72
C TRP A 56 -5.88 14.74 8.25
N MET A 57 -5.90 15.94 8.84
CA MET A 57 -5.99 16.11 10.29
C MET A 57 -7.47 16.10 10.73
N THR A 58 -8.13 14.97 10.49
CA THR A 58 -9.56 14.79 10.79
C THR A 58 -9.81 13.33 11.19
N GLU A 59 -10.92 13.10 11.87
CA GLU A 59 -11.37 11.73 12.19
C GLU A 59 -12.15 11.10 11.05
N ASP A 60 -12.50 11.88 10.02
CA ASP A 60 -13.21 11.38 8.86
C ASP A 60 -12.28 10.67 7.89
N PHE A 61 -12.85 9.90 6.96
CA PHE A 61 -12.09 9.29 5.89
C PHE A 61 -11.57 10.35 4.92
N VAL A 62 -10.29 10.26 4.57
CA VAL A 62 -9.60 11.18 3.67
C VAL A 62 -9.11 10.38 2.47
N PRO A 63 -9.43 10.81 1.24
CA PRO A 63 -8.93 10.14 0.03
C PRO A 63 -7.41 10.20 -0.04
N PHE A 64 -6.80 9.15 -0.57
CA PHE A 64 -5.36 9.13 -0.83
C PHE A 64 -5.08 8.56 -2.21
N THR A 65 -3.90 8.86 -2.73
CA THR A 65 -3.39 8.26 -3.95
C THR A 65 -1.91 7.92 -3.78
N ALA A 66 -1.48 6.86 -4.44
CA ALA A 66 -0.07 6.47 -4.50
C ALA A 66 0.25 5.93 -5.87
N THR A 67 1.50 6.13 -6.30
CA THR A 67 2.05 5.47 -7.48
C THR A 67 3.18 4.57 -7.00
N LEU A 68 3.08 3.29 -7.32
CA LEU A 68 4.01 2.27 -6.84
C LEU A 68 4.69 1.62 -8.05
N ASN A 69 5.99 1.81 -8.15
CA ASN A 69 6.81 1.12 -9.16
C ASN A 69 7.41 -0.14 -8.56
N PHE A 70 7.44 -1.21 -9.33
CA PHE A 70 8.05 -2.46 -8.87
C PHE A 70 8.70 -3.19 -10.04
N ASN A 71 9.63 -4.09 -9.70
CA ASN A 71 10.36 -4.88 -10.68
C ASN A 71 9.69 -6.24 -10.87
N SER A 72 8.94 -6.39 -11.96
CA SER A 72 8.23 -7.63 -12.28
C SER A 72 9.10 -8.64 -13.04
N THR A 73 10.33 -8.26 -13.42
CA THR A 73 11.26 -9.14 -14.16
C THR A 73 12.23 -9.87 -13.25
N SER A 74 12.13 -9.69 -11.93
CA SER A 74 13.00 -10.35 -10.96
C SER A 74 12.80 -11.87 -11.05
N THR A 75 13.87 -12.63 -10.80
CA THR A 75 13.79 -14.09 -10.81
C THR A 75 12.78 -14.63 -9.80
N ALA A 76 12.52 -13.89 -8.75
CA ALA A 76 11.54 -14.27 -7.73
C ALA A 76 10.12 -14.36 -8.26
N THR A 77 9.77 -13.60 -9.31
CA THR A 77 8.43 -13.63 -9.91
C THR A 77 8.23 -14.76 -10.92
N VAL A 78 9.31 -15.48 -11.28
CA VAL A 78 9.23 -16.61 -12.23
C VAL A 78 8.43 -17.76 -11.65
N TYR A 79 8.53 -18.00 -10.35
CA TYR A 79 7.88 -19.13 -9.69
C TYR A 79 6.42 -18.89 -9.35
N SER A 80 6.04 -17.64 -9.15
CA SER A 80 4.66 -17.30 -8.87
C SER A 80 4.44 -15.82 -9.15
N ARG A 81 3.25 -15.51 -9.68
CA ARG A 81 2.84 -14.12 -9.91
C ARG A 81 2.02 -13.56 -8.75
N LYS A 82 1.85 -14.33 -7.68
CA LYS A 82 1.16 -13.86 -6.48
C LYS A 82 2.03 -12.85 -5.74
N ALA A 83 1.40 -11.79 -5.28
CA ALA A 83 2.06 -10.72 -4.56
C ALA A 83 1.12 -10.15 -3.50
N THR A 84 1.67 -9.37 -2.58
CA THR A 84 0.89 -8.70 -1.54
C THR A 84 1.20 -7.22 -1.56
N LEU A 85 0.15 -6.42 -1.68
CA LEU A 85 0.22 -4.98 -1.55
C LEU A 85 0.01 -4.62 -0.09
N ILE A 86 0.92 -3.84 0.50
CA ILE A 86 0.88 -3.50 1.91
C ILE A 86 0.76 -1.98 2.06
N LEU A 87 -0.34 -1.54 2.69
CA LEU A 87 -0.58 -0.15 3.02
C LEU A 87 -0.41 -0.01 4.52
N LYS A 88 0.73 0.49 4.94
CA LYS A 88 1.13 0.51 6.35
C LYS A 88 0.75 1.82 7.01
N LYS A 89 0.06 1.72 8.17
CA LYS A 89 -0.19 2.90 8.99
C LYS A 89 1.14 3.52 9.41
N ASP A 90 1.27 4.84 9.21
CA ASP A 90 2.44 5.55 9.70
C ASP A 90 2.37 5.63 11.21
N ASN A 91 3.46 5.25 11.87
CA ASN A 91 3.50 5.15 13.33
C ASN A 91 4.68 5.96 13.88
N PRO A 92 4.49 7.27 14.07
CA PRO A 92 5.57 8.12 14.58
C PRO A 92 5.97 7.81 16.01
N SER A 93 5.12 7.11 16.79
CA SER A 93 5.44 6.74 18.16
C SER A 93 6.53 5.67 18.25
N GLY A 94 6.67 4.85 17.20
CA GLY A 94 7.59 3.70 17.19
C GLY A 94 7.15 2.55 18.09
N LEU A 95 5.98 2.64 18.72
CA LEU A 95 5.49 1.59 19.62
C LEU A 95 4.74 0.52 18.83
N PRO A 96 5.10 -0.78 18.95
CA PRO A 96 4.47 -1.85 18.18
C PRO A 96 2.96 -1.95 18.35
N GLU A 97 2.40 -1.58 19.50
CA GLU A 97 0.96 -1.62 19.72
C GLU A 97 0.18 -0.63 18.88
N HIS A 98 0.85 0.36 18.27
CA HIS A 98 0.24 1.33 17.37
C HIS A 98 0.45 0.99 15.89
N ASP A 99 1.17 -0.10 15.60
CA ASP A 99 1.35 -0.56 14.22
C ASP A 99 0.07 -1.16 13.68
N ASP A 100 -0.17 -0.93 12.40
CA ASP A 100 -1.27 -1.54 11.67
C ASP A 100 -0.94 -1.52 10.17
N ALA A 101 -1.58 -2.40 9.42
CA ALA A 101 -1.39 -2.49 7.99
C ALA A 101 -2.59 -3.15 7.33
N LEU A 102 -2.90 -2.72 6.10
CA LEU A 102 -3.84 -3.41 5.24
C LEU A 102 -3.04 -4.18 4.20
N GLU A 103 -3.26 -5.48 4.12
CA GLU A 103 -2.57 -6.36 3.16
C GLU A 103 -3.59 -6.87 2.14
N ILE A 104 -3.30 -6.63 0.87
CA ILE A 104 -4.20 -6.98 -0.24
C ILE A 104 -3.47 -7.94 -1.18
N PRO A 105 -3.99 -9.15 -1.41
CA PRO A 105 -3.40 -10.05 -2.40
C PRO A 105 -3.67 -9.53 -3.82
N VAL A 106 -2.65 -9.55 -4.65
CA VAL A 106 -2.73 -9.16 -6.07
C VAL A 106 -1.94 -10.16 -6.91
N VAL A 107 -2.11 -10.06 -8.22
CA VAL A 107 -1.40 -10.90 -9.19
C VAL A 107 -0.57 -10.00 -10.09
N ILE A 108 0.72 -10.28 -10.24
CA ILE A 108 1.61 -9.52 -11.11
C ILE A 108 1.43 -10.02 -12.56
N GLU A 109 1.24 -9.07 -13.46
CA GLU A 109 1.10 -9.36 -14.88
C GLU A 109 2.42 -9.90 -15.48
#